data_a6b8292b180f768a6b330c6b613c1fe5
#
_entry.id   a6b8292b180f768a6b330c6b613c1fe5
#
_cell.length_a   1.000
_cell.length_b   1.000
_cell.length_c   1.000
_cell.angle_alpha   90.00
_cell.angle_beta   90.00
_cell.angle_gamma   90.00
#
_symmetry.space_group_name_H-M   'P 1'
#
loop_
_entity.id
_entity.type
_entity.pdbx_description
1 polymer ?
#
loop_
_entity_poly.entity_id
_entity_poly.type
_entity_poly.pdbx_seq_one_letter_code
_entity_poly.pdbx_strand_id
1 'polypeptide(L)'
;MNISLILTKQCNLRCKYCFETHENVYMTEETALRAIDMVVSDGGRSVGVSFFGGEPLLCKPLIYKCVDYSKRFENVKFSWNLTTNGLLLDEEFLIFACREKIDIAMSHDGLMSRVNRLYPGGKDCLDTLDEKLRLLLQYRPGAFIMATVTPATAGMVYDSMKYLVDSGVRRFNLAIDSRPDAGWNDDSMGILSEQLGMLGELIAEKFKNGEKIIFNPFEEKILAVTKGRKCHVCQLGKRKPYIDWDGNIYPCIQFGGVEDYLIGSVRSGIDEARRDAVYQSSLKKPAFCEGCAMRERCVNDCACLNFQQCGDMSEVSGEQCAYQRILITRADEMAREMLSADEKRFCDRFILQSG
;
A
#
# COMPACT_ATOMS: atom_id res chain seq x y z
N MET A 1 3.32 -4.87 -18.69
CA MET A 1 2.21 -4.53 -17.77
C MET A 1 2.45 -5.15 -16.40
N ASN A 2 1.96 -4.56 -15.30
CA ASN A 2 1.94 -5.20 -13.97
C ASN A 2 0.52 -5.62 -13.63
N ILE A 3 0.34 -6.63 -12.74
CA ILE A 3 -0.99 -7.06 -12.27
C ILE A 3 -1.00 -7.28 -10.76
N SER A 4 -2.19 -7.18 -10.16
CA SER A 4 -2.45 -7.70 -8.82
C SER A 4 -3.39 -8.89 -8.90
N LEU A 5 -3.01 -10.02 -8.31
CA LEU A 5 -3.83 -11.23 -8.23
C LEU A 5 -4.44 -11.34 -6.84
N ILE A 6 -5.75 -11.47 -6.77
CA ILE A 6 -6.48 -11.76 -5.53
C ILE A 6 -6.64 -13.25 -5.40
N LEU A 7 -5.75 -13.82 -4.63
CA LEU A 7 -5.71 -15.27 -4.49
C LEU A 7 -6.90 -15.82 -3.72
N THR A 8 -7.46 -15.01 -2.82
CA THR A 8 -8.63 -15.37 -2.01
C THR A 8 -9.23 -14.13 -1.35
N LYS A 9 -10.53 -14.14 -1.05
CA LYS A 9 -11.15 -13.17 -0.14
C LYS A 9 -11.13 -13.63 1.32
N GLN A 10 -10.80 -14.92 1.58
CA GLN A 10 -10.68 -15.44 2.93
C GLN A 10 -9.47 -14.85 3.66
N CYS A 11 -9.65 -14.57 4.95
CA CYS A 11 -8.59 -14.08 5.83
C CYS A 11 -8.70 -14.72 7.21
N ASN A 12 -7.56 -14.94 7.86
CA ASN A 12 -7.45 -15.41 9.24
C ASN A 12 -7.57 -14.29 10.28
N LEU A 13 -7.76 -13.04 9.84
CA LEU A 13 -8.06 -11.88 10.69
C LEU A 13 -9.43 -11.25 10.35
N ARG A 14 -9.90 -10.37 11.25
CA ARG A 14 -11.06 -9.49 11.12
C ARG A 14 -10.68 -8.10 11.56
N CYS A 15 -9.83 -7.44 10.75
CA CYS A 15 -9.38 -6.07 11.03
C CYS A 15 -10.56 -5.09 10.97
N LYS A 16 -10.63 -4.14 11.91
CA LYS A 16 -11.75 -3.21 12.01
C LYS A 16 -11.94 -2.30 10.81
N TYR A 17 -10.87 -2.02 10.07
CA TYR A 17 -10.85 -1.20 8.86
C TYR A 17 -10.84 -2.01 7.56
N CYS A 18 -11.08 -3.33 7.64
CA CYS A 18 -10.99 -4.17 6.47
C CYS A 18 -12.18 -3.93 5.53
N PHE A 19 -11.88 -3.77 4.24
CA PHE A 19 -12.88 -3.63 3.18
C PHE A 19 -13.29 -4.97 2.55
N GLU A 20 -12.54 -6.05 2.83
CA GLU A 20 -12.83 -7.37 2.28
C GLU A 20 -14.07 -8.02 2.93
N THR A 21 -14.83 -8.73 2.11
CA THR A 21 -16.04 -9.45 2.53
C THR A 21 -15.73 -10.72 3.32
N HIS A 22 -14.52 -11.23 3.26
CA HIS A 22 -14.04 -12.46 3.89
C HIS A 22 -14.77 -13.72 3.41
N GLU A 23 -15.26 -13.70 2.19
CA GLU A 23 -15.88 -14.86 1.55
C GLU A 23 -14.88 -16.02 1.40
N ASN A 24 -15.37 -17.24 1.55
CA ASN A 24 -14.56 -18.46 1.40
C ASN A 24 -14.40 -18.85 -0.07
N VAL A 25 -13.73 -17.97 -0.83
CA VAL A 25 -13.47 -18.12 -2.27
C VAL A 25 -11.97 -18.05 -2.53
N TYR A 26 -11.51 -18.81 -3.53
CA TYR A 26 -10.10 -18.95 -3.87
C TYR A 26 -9.89 -18.91 -5.38
N MET A 27 -8.81 -18.28 -5.82
CA MET A 27 -8.39 -18.31 -7.21
C MET A 27 -7.89 -19.72 -7.57
N THR A 28 -8.37 -20.23 -8.70
CA THR A 28 -7.91 -21.52 -9.21
C THR A 28 -6.51 -21.40 -9.83
N GLU A 29 -5.76 -22.51 -9.89
CA GLU A 29 -4.48 -22.54 -10.59
C GLU A 29 -4.64 -22.10 -12.05
N GLU A 30 -5.66 -22.61 -12.75
CA GLU A 30 -5.94 -22.23 -14.13
C GLU A 30 -6.11 -20.73 -14.29
N THR A 31 -6.88 -20.08 -13.41
CA THR A 31 -7.11 -18.64 -13.45
C THR A 31 -5.81 -17.86 -13.24
N ALA A 32 -5.01 -18.25 -12.25
CA ALA A 32 -3.73 -17.58 -11.96
C ALA A 32 -2.73 -17.70 -13.12
N LEU A 33 -2.61 -18.89 -13.72
CA LEU A 33 -1.69 -19.12 -14.84
C LEU A 33 -2.15 -18.41 -16.11
N ARG A 34 -3.46 -18.38 -16.40
CA ARG A 34 -4.02 -17.58 -17.50
C ARG A 34 -3.74 -16.08 -17.32
N ALA A 35 -3.80 -15.58 -16.09
CA ALA A 35 -3.45 -14.18 -15.80
C ALA A 35 -1.96 -13.89 -16.13
N ILE A 36 -1.06 -14.80 -15.83
CA ILE A 36 0.36 -14.70 -16.18
C ILE A 36 0.54 -14.74 -17.71
N ASP A 37 -0.10 -15.70 -18.40
CA ASP A 37 -0.04 -15.79 -19.85
C ASP A 37 -0.54 -14.50 -20.53
N MET A 38 -1.66 -13.94 -20.04
CA MET A 38 -2.25 -12.70 -20.55
C MET A 38 -1.26 -11.54 -20.49
N VAL A 39 -0.60 -11.31 -19.34
CA VAL A 39 0.33 -10.17 -19.19
C VAL A 39 1.64 -10.37 -19.94
N VAL A 40 2.05 -11.60 -20.17
CA VAL A 40 3.22 -11.91 -21.00
C VAL A 40 2.90 -11.69 -22.48
N SER A 41 1.71 -12.08 -22.93
CA SER A 41 1.29 -11.90 -24.33
C SER A 41 1.07 -10.44 -24.72
N ASP A 42 0.92 -9.51 -23.76
CA ASP A 42 0.92 -8.06 -23.98
C ASP A 42 2.30 -7.51 -24.46
N GLY A 43 3.28 -8.37 -24.64
CA GLY A 43 4.57 -8.07 -25.30
C GLY A 43 5.61 -7.38 -24.44
N GLY A 44 5.36 -7.22 -23.14
CA GLY A 44 6.31 -6.61 -22.20
C GLY A 44 7.47 -7.53 -21.83
N ARG A 45 8.71 -7.03 -21.91
CA ARG A 45 9.90 -7.76 -21.42
C ARG A 45 10.03 -7.73 -19.89
N SER A 46 9.16 -7.03 -19.18
CA SER A 46 9.12 -6.94 -17.72
C SER A 46 7.68 -6.98 -17.23
N VAL A 47 7.41 -7.91 -16.32
CA VAL A 47 6.09 -8.16 -15.74
C VAL A 47 6.20 -8.10 -14.22
N GLY A 48 5.36 -7.27 -13.59
CA GLY A 48 5.20 -7.25 -12.13
C GLY A 48 3.92 -7.97 -11.72
N VAL A 49 4.04 -8.92 -10.81
CA VAL A 49 2.90 -9.64 -10.22
C VAL A 49 2.87 -9.38 -8.73
N SER A 50 1.74 -8.91 -8.23
CA SER A 50 1.51 -8.71 -6.80
C SER A 50 0.47 -9.69 -6.30
N PHE A 51 0.81 -10.50 -5.32
CA PHE A 51 -0.11 -11.38 -4.62
C PHE A 51 -0.82 -10.59 -3.52
N PHE A 52 -2.14 -10.61 -3.53
CA PHE A 52 -2.98 -9.88 -2.62
C PHE A 52 -4.27 -10.67 -2.30
N GLY A 53 -5.19 -10.07 -1.53
CA GLY A 53 -6.50 -10.63 -1.19
C GLY A 53 -6.82 -10.44 0.29
N GLY A 54 -7.64 -11.31 0.86
CA GLY A 54 -7.85 -11.37 2.30
C GLY A 54 -6.52 -11.67 3.00
N GLU A 55 -6.05 -12.94 2.90
CA GLU A 55 -4.67 -13.30 3.27
C GLU A 55 -4.06 -14.23 2.22
N PRO A 56 -3.16 -13.74 1.38
CA PRO A 56 -2.60 -14.52 0.27
C PRO A 56 -1.76 -15.72 0.71
N LEU A 57 -1.20 -15.72 1.93
CA LEU A 57 -0.44 -16.87 2.43
C LEU A 57 -1.31 -18.08 2.80
N LEU A 58 -2.64 -17.96 2.79
CA LEU A 58 -3.55 -19.12 2.76
C LEU A 58 -3.39 -19.94 1.46
N CYS A 59 -2.85 -19.29 0.41
CA CYS A 59 -2.65 -19.87 -0.92
C CYS A 59 -1.15 -20.05 -1.26
N LYS A 60 -0.27 -20.34 -0.27
CA LYS A 60 1.17 -20.58 -0.53
C LYS A 60 1.45 -21.52 -1.72
N PRO A 61 0.75 -22.68 -1.85
CA PRO A 61 0.98 -23.56 -2.99
C PRO A 61 0.75 -22.89 -4.34
N LEU A 62 -0.26 -22.02 -4.45
CA LEU A 62 -0.54 -21.28 -5.67
C LEU A 62 0.55 -20.23 -5.96
N ILE A 63 1.07 -19.55 -4.92
CA ILE A 63 2.20 -18.62 -5.06
C ILE A 63 3.43 -19.36 -5.61
N TYR A 64 3.79 -20.51 -5.03
CA TYR A 64 4.89 -21.34 -5.51
C TYR A 64 4.69 -21.72 -6.97
N LYS A 65 3.49 -22.14 -7.33
CA LYS A 65 3.13 -22.54 -8.69
C LYS A 65 3.25 -21.39 -9.70
N CYS A 66 2.77 -20.20 -9.36
CA CYS A 66 2.87 -19.02 -10.22
C CYS A 66 4.33 -18.65 -10.50
N VAL A 67 5.17 -18.64 -9.46
CA VAL A 67 6.60 -18.32 -9.59
C VAL A 67 7.32 -19.36 -10.43
N ASP A 68 7.06 -20.65 -10.20
CA ASP A 68 7.68 -21.72 -10.97
C ASP A 68 7.22 -21.68 -12.45
N TYR A 69 5.93 -21.50 -12.68
CA TYR A 69 5.37 -21.38 -14.03
C TYR A 69 6.01 -20.25 -14.85
N SER A 70 6.34 -19.13 -14.22
CA SER A 70 6.94 -17.99 -14.90
C SER A 70 8.31 -18.27 -15.50
N LYS A 71 9.04 -19.28 -15.00
CA LYS A 71 10.39 -19.66 -15.45
C LYS A 71 10.41 -20.18 -16.89
N ARG A 72 9.26 -20.58 -17.42
CA ARG A 72 9.12 -20.97 -18.84
C ARG A 72 9.30 -19.82 -19.84
N PHE A 73 9.19 -18.56 -19.35
CA PHE A 73 9.28 -17.36 -20.19
C PHE A 73 10.70 -16.75 -20.09
N GLU A 74 11.66 -17.35 -20.77
CA GLU A 74 13.10 -17.00 -20.70
C GLU A 74 13.40 -15.52 -21.01
N ASN A 75 12.60 -14.88 -21.86
CA ASN A 75 12.81 -13.50 -22.30
C ASN A 75 12.02 -12.44 -21.50
N VAL A 76 11.34 -12.85 -20.42
CA VAL A 76 10.52 -11.99 -19.58
C VAL A 76 11.10 -11.90 -18.17
N LYS A 77 11.40 -10.69 -17.71
CA LYS A 77 11.82 -10.44 -16.33
C LYS A 77 10.61 -10.28 -15.43
N PHE A 78 10.42 -11.19 -14.50
CA PHE A 78 9.38 -11.08 -13.48
C PHE A 78 9.89 -10.34 -12.24
N SER A 79 8.98 -9.56 -11.63
CA SER A 79 9.11 -9.00 -10.30
C SER A 79 7.89 -9.38 -9.46
N TRP A 80 8.13 -9.89 -8.26
CA TRP A 80 7.11 -10.46 -7.39
C TRP A 80 6.94 -9.61 -6.16
N ASN A 81 5.70 -9.34 -5.78
CA ASN A 81 5.35 -8.63 -4.57
C ASN A 81 4.28 -9.42 -3.81
N LEU A 82 4.35 -9.38 -2.50
CA LEU A 82 3.36 -9.97 -1.61
C LEU A 82 2.96 -8.93 -0.55
N THR A 83 1.66 -8.72 -0.38
CA THR A 83 1.13 -8.00 0.79
C THR A 83 0.43 -9.00 1.68
N THR A 84 0.87 -9.12 2.94
CA THR A 84 0.37 -10.12 3.89
C THR A 84 0.14 -9.52 5.28
N ASN A 85 -0.78 -10.07 6.04
CA ASN A 85 -0.91 -9.78 7.47
C ASN A 85 0.23 -10.41 8.31
N GLY A 86 1.04 -11.24 7.71
CA GLY A 86 2.26 -11.81 8.31
C GLY A 86 2.06 -13.03 9.20
N LEU A 87 0.85 -13.32 9.70
CA LEU A 87 0.64 -14.40 10.69
C LEU A 87 1.04 -15.79 10.19
N LEU A 88 0.99 -16.02 8.88
CA LEU A 88 1.34 -17.27 8.24
C LEU A 88 2.76 -17.30 7.68
N LEU A 89 3.57 -16.25 7.92
CA LEU A 89 4.99 -16.27 7.57
C LEU A 89 5.71 -17.37 8.39
N ASP A 90 6.50 -18.16 7.69
CA ASP A 90 7.39 -19.16 8.26
C ASP A 90 8.74 -19.11 7.54
N GLU A 91 9.71 -19.80 8.11
CA GLU A 91 11.08 -19.81 7.60
C GLU A 91 11.16 -20.39 6.18
N GLU A 92 10.39 -21.43 5.89
CA GLU A 92 10.35 -22.07 4.56
C GLU A 92 9.93 -21.06 3.48
N PHE A 93 8.84 -20.32 3.73
CA PHE A 93 8.36 -19.30 2.80
C PHE A 93 9.36 -18.15 2.66
N LEU A 94 9.99 -17.71 3.74
CA LEU A 94 10.98 -16.62 3.70
C LEU A 94 12.24 -17.01 2.92
N ILE A 95 12.74 -18.23 3.07
CA ILE A 95 13.84 -18.79 2.25
C ILE A 95 13.44 -18.78 0.76
N PHE A 96 12.24 -19.28 0.45
CA PHE A 96 11.71 -19.22 -0.90
C PHE A 96 11.60 -17.79 -1.44
N ALA A 97 11.03 -16.87 -0.66
CA ALA A 97 10.87 -15.48 -1.04
C ALA A 97 12.22 -14.76 -1.27
N CYS A 98 13.25 -15.11 -0.48
CA CYS A 98 14.60 -14.61 -0.70
C CYS A 98 15.21 -15.13 -2.00
N ARG A 99 15.10 -16.42 -2.25
CA ARG A 99 15.61 -17.06 -3.48
C ARG A 99 14.95 -16.51 -4.74
N GLU A 100 13.64 -16.38 -4.74
CA GLU A 100 12.85 -15.90 -5.89
C GLU A 100 12.68 -14.37 -5.93
N LYS A 101 13.31 -13.65 -5.00
CA LYS A 101 13.28 -12.17 -4.89
C LYS A 101 11.87 -11.61 -4.79
N ILE A 102 11.02 -12.24 -3.99
CA ILE A 102 9.67 -11.73 -3.71
C ILE A 102 9.78 -10.61 -2.69
N ASP A 103 9.35 -9.40 -3.03
CA ASP A 103 9.25 -8.28 -2.09
C ASP A 103 8.04 -8.47 -1.19
N ILE A 104 8.25 -8.40 0.12
CA ILE A 104 7.19 -8.59 1.12
C ILE A 104 6.88 -7.26 1.79
N ALA A 105 5.60 -6.87 1.70
CA ALA A 105 5.00 -5.83 2.52
C ALA A 105 4.16 -6.50 3.62
N MET A 106 4.57 -6.33 4.88
CA MET A 106 3.84 -6.88 6.02
C MET A 106 2.94 -5.83 6.64
N SER A 107 1.71 -6.19 6.90
CA SER A 107 0.75 -5.33 7.59
C SER A 107 0.94 -5.42 9.10
N HIS A 108 1.32 -4.31 9.73
CA HIS A 108 1.52 -4.23 11.18
C HIS A 108 1.30 -2.78 11.68
N ASP A 109 0.32 -2.57 12.54
CA ASP A 109 -0.06 -1.23 13.00
C ASP A 109 0.69 -0.81 14.29
N GLY A 110 1.78 -1.51 14.67
CA GLY A 110 2.41 -1.30 15.97
C GLY A 110 1.44 -1.64 17.11
N LEU A 111 1.44 -0.84 18.19
CA LEU A 111 0.55 -1.04 19.33
C LEU A 111 -0.94 -0.91 18.97
N MET A 112 -1.28 -0.14 17.92
CA MET A 112 -2.65 -0.05 17.39
C MET A 112 -3.20 -1.41 16.92
N SER A 113 -2.34 -2.39 16.66
CA SER A 113 -2.76 -3.75 16.25
C SER A 113 -3.64 -4.42 17.33
N ARG A 114 -3.46 -4.09 18.62
CA ARG A 114 -4.33 -4.60 19.71
C ARG A 114 -5.80 -4.19 19.52
N VAL A 115 -6.03 -3.04 18.93
CA VAL A 115 -7.37 -2.48 18.70
C VAL A 115 -7.90 -2.85 17.31
N ASN A 116 -7.03 -2.78 16.31
CA ASN A 116 -7.43 -2.82 14.91
C ASN A 116 -7.37 -4.21 14.29
N ARG A 117 -6.39 -5.07 14.67
CA ARG A 117 -6.13 -6.36 14.03
C ARG A 117 -6.54 -7.50 14.95
N LEU A 118 -7.73 -8.05 14.71
CA LEU A 118 -8.31 -9.04 15.58
C LEU A 118 -8.47 -10.38 14.87
N TYR A 119 -8.29 -11.47 15.61
CA TYR A 119 -8.74 -12.79 15.16
C TYR A 119 -10.26 -12.83 15.06
N PRO A 120 -10.84 -13.76 14.27
CA PRO A 120 -12.24 -14.11 14.43
C PRO A 120 -12.51 -14.45 15.91
N GLY A 121 -13.48 -13.75 16.53
CA GLY A 121 -13.72 -13.88 17.98
C GLY A 121 -13.16 -12.75 18.84
N GLY A 122 -12.45 -11.79 18.26
CA GLY A 122 -12.13 -10.50 18.89
C GLY A 122 -10.82 -10.44 19.69
N LYS A 123 -10.06 -11.53 19.79
CA LYS A 123 -8.73 -11.52 20.42
C LYS A 123 -7.74 -10.78 19.50
N ASP A 124 -6.89 -9.92 20.06
CA ASP A 124 -5.80 -9.27 19.31
C ASP A 124 -4.69 -10.26 18.91
N CYS A 125 -3.92 -9.88 17.91
CA CYS A 125 -2.87 -10.73 17.35
C CYS A 125 -1.45 -10.14 17.53
N LEU A 126 -1.26 -9.09 18.34
CA LEU A 126 0.00 -8.35 18.41
C LEU A 126 1.20 -9.24 18.74
N ASP A 127 1.08 -10.10 19.75
CA ASP A 127 2.21 -10.95 20.18
C ASP A 127 2.68 -11.88 19.05
N THR A 128 1.73 -12.43 18.27
CA THR A 128 2.05 -13.24 17.08
C THR A 128 2.64 -12.37 15.95
N LEU A 129 2.11 -11.17 15.74
CA LEU A 129 2.66 -10.24 14.76
C LEU A 129 4.11 -9.88 15.06
N ASP A 130 4.44 -9.65 16.33
CA ASP A 130 5.80 -9.30 16.76
C ASP A 130 6.77 -10.46 16.56
N GLU A 131 6.33 -11.71 16.80
CA GLU A 131 7.12 -12.90 16.47
C GLU A 131 7.41 -12.97 14.99
N LYS A 132 6.39 -12.77 14.16
CA LYS A 132 6.52 -12.82 12.69
C LYS A 132 7.31 -11.63 12.13
N LEU A 133 7.19 -10.45 12.73
CA LEU A 133 8.01 -9.29 12.39
C LEU A 133 9.49 -9.57 12.65
N ARG A 134 9.82 -10.09 13.84
CA ARG A 134 11.21 -10.47 14.16
C ARG A 134 11.77 -11.48 13.17
N LEU A 135 10.99 -12.50 12.84
CA LEU A 135 11.37 -13.49 11.84
C LEU A 135 11.57 -12.85 10.45
N LEU A 136 10.65 -12.01 10.01
CA LEU A 136 10.77 -11.30 8.71
C LEU A 136 12.04 -10.45 8.66
N LEU A 137 12.33 -9.68 9.70
CA LEU A 137 13.49 -8.77 9.74
C LEU A 137 14.84 -9.52 9.75
N GLN A 138 14.91 -10.76 10.24
CA GLN A 138 16.10 -11.62 10.13
C GLN A 138 16.43 -11.94 8.66
N TYR A 139 15.42 -12.20 7.82
CA TYR A 139 15.59 -12.52 6.41
C TYR A 139 15.60 -11.27 5.50
N ARG A 140 14.88 -10.23 5.91
CA ARG A 140 14.64 -8.99 5.16
C ARG A 140 14.73 -7.77 6.08
N PRO A 141 15.94 -7.32 6.46
CA PRO A 141 16.10 -6.16 7.37
C PRO A 141 15.47 -4.86 6.83
N GLY A 142 15.31 -4.74 5.51
CA GLY A 142 14.66 -3.62 4.84
C GLY A 142 13.18 -3.85 4.49
N ALA A 143 12.52 -4.82 5.13
CA ALA A 143 11.10 -5.11 4.87
C ALA A 143 10.23 -3.88 5.03
N PHE A 144 9.19 -3.78 4.18
CA PHE A 144 8.25 -2.68 4.18
C PHE A 144 7.06 -3.00 5.07
N ILE A 145 6.80 -2.14 6.05
CA ILE A 145 5.67 -2.31 6.97
C ILE A 145 4.54 -1.35 6.58
N MET A 146 3.33 -1.86 6.54
CA MET A 146 2.12 -1.10 6.22
C MET A 146 1.22 -1.05 7.46
N ALA A 147 0.93 0.16 7.92
CA ALA A 147 0.05 0.42 9.05
C ALA A 147 -1.20 1.18 8.61
N THR A 148 -2.29 0.96 9.33
CA THR A 148 -3.54 1.70 9.16
C THR A 148 -3.98 2.27 10.51
N VAL A 149 -4.31 3.56 10.52
CA VAL A 149 -4.86 4.26 11.68
C VAL A 149 -6.36 4.47 11.50
N THR A 150 -7.11 4.28 12.57
CA THR A 150 -8.54 4.59 12.68
C THR A 150 -8.75 5.79 13.60
N PRO A 151 -9.91 6.46 13.59
CA PRO A 151 -10.19 7.53 14.56
C PRO A 151 -9.95 7.10 16.01
N ALA A 152 -10.35 5.87 16.35
CA ALA A 152 -10.16 5.31 17.70
C ALA A 152 -8.69 5.10 18.11
N THR A 153 -7.77 5.04 17.14
CA THR A 153 -6.35 4.82 17.39
C THR A 153 -5.47 6.02 16.99
N ALA A 154 -6.08 7.15 16.64
CA ALA A 154 -5.36 8.35 16.21
C ALA A 154 -4.31 8.80 17.25
N GLY A 155 -4.64 8.78 18.53
CA GLY A 155 -3.73 9.14 19.64
C GLY A 155 -2.63 8.12 19.95
N MET A 156 -2.61 6.96 19.28
CA MET A 156 -1.61 5.91 19.46
C MET A 156 -0.54 5.88 18.35
N VAL A 157 -0.61 6.78 17.37
CA VAL A 157 0.24 6.71 16.16
C VAL A 157 1.72 6.86 16.52
N TYR A 158 2.09 7.85 17.30
CA TYR A 158 3.48 8.06 17.68
C TYR A 158 4.08 6.84 18.40
N ASP A 159 3.42 6.38 19.46
CA ASP A 159 3.89 5.23 20.23
C ASP A 159 3.96 3.96 19.40
N SER A 160 2.99 3.76 18.50
CA SER A 160 2.96 2.61 17.58
C SER A 160 4.10 2.63 16.58
N MET A 161 4.37 3.78 15.96
CA MET A 161 5.46 3.92 14.99
C MET A 161 6.82 3.86 15.67
N LYS A 162 6.97 4.50 16.85
CA LYS A 162 8.17 4.37 17.68
C LYS A 162 8.44 2.91 18.04
N TYR A 163 7.41 2.19 18.49
CA TYR A 163 7.49 0.76 18.80
C TYR A 163 8.03 -0.07 17.62
N LEU A 164 7.54 0.18 16.40
CA LEU A 164 8.04 -0.48 15.19
C LEU A 164 9.50 -0.10 14.89
N VAL A 165 9.86 1.17 15.03
CA VAL A 165 11.25 1.63 14.84
C VAL A 165 12.20 0.98 15.85
N ASP A 166 11.80 0.91 17.12
CA ASP A 166 12.57 0.26 18.20
C ASP A 166 12.68 -1.26 17.98
N SER A 167 11.68 -1.87 17.33
CA SER A 167 11.70 -3.28 16.91
C SER A 167 12.59 -3.55 15.68
N GLY A 168 13.24 -2.53 15.10
CA GLY A 168 14.15 -2.67 13.96
C GLY A 168 13.55 -2.30 12.60
N VAL A 169 12.29 -1.89 12.53
CA VAL A 169 11.68 -1.42 11.28
C VAL A 169 12.35 -0.12 10.84
N ARG A 170 12.70 -0.05 9.55
CA ARG A 170 13.37 1.12 8.96
C ARG A 170 12.58 1.72 7.81
N ARG A 171 11.54 1.05 7.34
CA ARG A 171 10.73 1.49 6.21
C ARG A 171 9.26 1.15 6.44
N PHE A 172 8.40 2.16 6.47
CA PHE A 172 6.98 1.96 6.74
C PHE A 172 6.09 3.01 6.08
N ASN A 173 4.82 2.66 5.98
CA ASN A 173 3.73 3.52 5.52
C ASN A 173 2.63 3.57 6.58
N LEU A 174 1.90 4.66 6.63
CA LEU A 174 0.68 4.81 7.41
C LEU A 174 -0.43 5.34 6.50
N ALA A 175 -1.55 4.66 6.47
CA ALA A 175 -2.77 5.10 5.82
C ALA A 175 -3.87 5.34 6.86
N ILE A 176 -4.78 6.25 6.60
CA ILE A 176 -6.01 6.37 7.39
C ILE A 176 -7.01 5.32 6.94
N ASP A 177 -7.88 4.88 7.85
CA ASP A 177 -9.10 4.17 7.46
C ASP A 177 -9.96 5.11 6.61
N SER A 178 -10.07 4.79 5.34
CA SER A 178 -10.73 5.62 4.35
C SER A 178 -12.14 5.15 4.00
N ARG A 179 -12.70 4.24 4.78
CA ARG A 179 -14.10 3.82 4.58
C ARG A 179 -15.04 4.99 4.89
N PRO A 180 -16.18 5.11 4.18
CA PRO A 180 -17.13 6.21 4.39
C PRO A 180 -17.66 6.31 5.83
N ASP A 181 -17.75 5.16 6.51
CA ASP A 181 -18.24 5.00 7.88
C ASP A 181 -17.14 4.97 8.95
N ALA A 182 -15.91 5.30 8.60
CA ALA A 182 -14.78 5.28 9.53
C ALA A 182 -14.93 6.24 10.72
N GLY A 183 -15.67 7.34 10.53
CA GLY A 183 -16.05 8.27 11.62
C GLY A 183 -14.97 9.29 11.96
N TRP A 184 -14.11 9.66 11.02
CA TRP A 184 -13.17 10.76 11.20
C TRP A 184 -13.91 12.09 11.44
N ASN A 185 -13.36 12.91 12.33
CA ASN A 185 -13.85 14.25 12.64
C ASN A 185 -12.66 15.20 12.95
N ASP A 186 -12.95 16.47 13.19
CA ASP A 186 -11.91 17.49 13.43
C ASP A 186 -11.04 17.15 14.65
N ASP A 187 -11.63 16.62 15.73
CA ASP A 187 -10.88 16.26 16.94
C ASP A 187 -9.88 15.11 16.64
N SER A 188 -10.34 14.03 16.01
CA SER A 188 -9.47 12.89 15.68
C SER A 188 -8.41 13.26 14.64
N MET A 189 -8.72 14.16 13.70
CA MET A 189 -7.74 14.71 12.75
C MET A 189 -6.73 15.63 13.44
N GLY A 190 -7.16 16.44 14.41
CA GLY A 190 -6.29 17.26 15.25
C GLY A 190 -5.29 16.42 16.03
N ILE A 191 -5.79 15.37 16.71
CA ILE A 191 -4.95 14.39 17.43
C ILE A 191 -3.97 13.72 16.48
N LEU A 192 -4.43 13.24 15.31
CA LEU A 192 -3.55 12.62 14.31
C LEU A 192 -2.44 13.58 13.85
N SER A 193 -2.77 14.86 13.67
CA SER A 193 -1.79 15.89 13.30
C SER A 193 -0.68 16.04 14.35
N GLU A 194 -1.03 16.09 15.63
CA GLU A 194 -0.05 16.16 16.72
C GLU A 194 0.85 14.92 16.75
N GLN A 195 0.26 13.73 16.66
CA GLN A 195 0.99 12.46 16.67
C GLN A 195 1.97 12.34 15.47
N LEU A 196 1.56 12.82 14.29
CA LEU A 196 2.43 12.87 13.12
C LEU A 196 3.54 13.93 13.25
N GLY A 197 3.30 15.02 13.99
CA GLY A 197 4.34 15.99 14.37
C GLY A 197 5.42 15.31 15.22
N MET A 198 5.03 14.66 16.31
CA MET A 198 5.95 13.90 17.17
C MET A 198 6.73 12.81 16.40
N LEU A 199 6.06 12.14 15.46
CA LEU A 199 6.74 11.16 14.58
C LEU A 199 7.78 11.84 13.67
N GLY A 200 7.50 13.01 13.15
CA GLY A 200 8.45 13.82 12.36
C GLY A 200 9.70 14.17 13.17
N GLU A 201 9.52 14.61 14.42
CA GLU A 201 10.61 14.91 15.37
C GLU A 201 11.48 13.67 15.64
N LEU A 202 10.85 12.51 15.91
CA LEU A 202 11.56 11.24 16.08
C LEU A 202 12.41 10.89 14.85
N ILE A 203 11.86 11.02 13.65
CA ILE A 203 12.57 10.70 12.41
C ILE A 203 13.74 11.68 12.20
N ALA A 204 13.56 12.96 12.49
CA ALA A 204 14.60 13.98 12.42
C ALA A 204 15.71 13.72 13.45
N GLU A 205 15.37 13.28 14.68
CA GLU A 205 16.34 12.87 15.69
C GLU A 205 17.17 11.66 15.22
N LYS A 206 16.51 10.62 14.71
CA LYS A 206 17.18 9.45 14.13
C LYS A 206 18.11 9.82 12.98
N PHE A 207 17.67 10.76 12.14
CA PHE A 207 18.51 11.29 11.06
C PHE A 207 19.76 11.99 11.60
N LYS A 208 19.66 12.84 12.64
CA LYS A 208 20.82 13.48 13.31
C LYS A 208 21.83 12.43 13.77
N ASN A 209 21.35 11.31 14.31
CA ASN A 209 22.17 10.20 14.80
C ASN A 209 22.72 9.27 13.68
N GLY A 210 22.49 9.59 12.42
CA GLY A 210 22.98 8.80 11.28
C GLY A 210 22.09 7.63 10.88
N GLU A 211 20.96 7.43 11.55
CA GLU A 211 20.01 6.38 11.22
C GLU A 211 19.10 6.82 10.04
N LYS A 212 18.79 5.87 9.16
CA LYS A 212 17.86 6.11 8.05
C LYS A 212 16.52 5.46 8.33
N ILE A 213 15.54 6.27 8.66
CA ILE A 213 14.13 5.87 8.75
C ILE A 213 13.41 6.42 7.51
N ILE A 214 12.62 5.60 6.85
CA ILE A 214 11.82 5.95 5.66
C ILE A 214 10.35 5.85 6.05
N PHE A 215 9.71 6.98 6.24
CA PHE A 215 8.27 7.10 6.36
C PHE A 215 7.70 7.61 5.03
N ASN A 216 7.18 6.69 4.22
CA ASN A 216 6.79 6.98 2.84
C ASN A 216 5.89 8.20 2.69
N PRO A 217 4.86 8.42 3.54
CA PRO A 217 3.99 9.59 3.40
C PRO A 217 4.75 10.93 3.45
N PHE A 218 5.80 11.05 4.27
CA PHE A 218 6.61 12.27 4.34
C PHE A 218 7.66 12.34 3.24
N GLU A 219 8.32 11.20 2.94
CA GLU A 219 9.31 11.14 1.84
C GLU A 219 8.72 11.62 0.52
N GLU A 220 7.52 11.16 0.17
CA GLU A 220 6.84 11.56 -1.06
C GLU A 220 6.58 13.06 -1.12
N LYS A 221 6.18 13.69 -0.01
CA LYS A 221 5.93 15.12 0.06
C LYS A 221 7.21 15.94 -0.10
N ILE A 222 8.31 15.49 0.47
CA ILE A 222 9.62 16.13 0.34
C ILE A 222 10.15 15.96 -1.09
N LEU A 223 10.11 14.74 -1.65
CA LEU A 223 10.58 14.45 -3.00
C LEU A 223 9.76 15.16 -4.08
N ALA A 224 8.50 15.47 -3.81
CA ALA A 224 7.68 16.28 -4.71
C ALA A 224 8.25 17.69 -4.89
N VAL A 225 8.77 18.30 -3.81
CA VAL A 225 9.39 19.63 -3.85
C VAL A 225 10.82 19.55 -4.40
N THR A 226 11.63 18.65 -3.87
CA THR A 226 13.08 18.65 -4.15
C THR A 226 13.45 18.06 -5.50
N LYS A 227 12.65 17.14 -6.05
CA LYS A 227 12.89 16.46 -7.34
C LYS A 227 11.78 16.65 -8.36
N GLY A 228 10.74 17.43 -8.07
CA GLY A 228 9.57 17.56 -8.94
C GLY A 228 8.83 16.23 -9.17
N ARG A 229 8.97 15.25 -8.28
CA ARG A 229 8.29 13.96 -8.39
C ARG A 229 6.81 14.15 -8.07
N LYS A 230 5.93 13.68 -8.96
CA LYS A 230 4.51 13.63 -8.61
C LYS A 230 4.30 12.62 -7.48
N CYS A 231 3.58 13.03 -6.45
CA CYS A 231 3.26 12.16 -5.31
C CYS A 231 2.40 10.95 -5.71
N HIS A 232 1.58 11.12 -6.74
CA HIS A 232 0.71 10.05 -7.24
C HIS A 232 0.73 10.01 -8.76
N VAL A 233 1.10 8.87 -9.32
CA VAL A 233 1.07 8.61 -10.76
C VAL A 233 0.30 7.30 -10.97
N CYS A 234 -1.00 7.30 -10.66
CA CYS A 234 -1.86 6.18 -10.98
C CYS A 234 -2.35 6.33 -12.43
N GLN A 235 -2.09 5.33 -13.23
CA GLN A 235 -2.71 5.18 -14.55
C GLN A 235 -3.79 4.11 -14.39
N LEU A 236 -4.93 4.48 -13.81
CA LEU A 236 -6.01 3.58 -13.43
C LEU A 236 -6.36 2.59 -14.53
N GLY A 237 -6.25 1.31 -14.23
CA GLY A 237 -6.47 0.22 -15.18
C GLY A 237 -5.36 -0.02 -16.22
N LYS A 238 -4.49 0.98 -16.48
CA LYS A 238 -3.42 0.86 -17.50
C LYS A 238 -2.12 0.28 -16.93
N ARG A 239 -1.71 0.73 -15.75
CA ARG A 239 -0.41 0.35 -15.19
C ARG A 239 -0.46 -0.95 -14.40
N LYS A 240 -1.50 -1.15 -13.59
CA LYS A 240 -1.62 -2.29 -12.68
C LYS A 240 -3.09 -2.65 -12.45
N PRO A 241 -3.74 -3.30 -13.43
CA PRO A 241 -5.09 -3.81 -13.21
C PRO A 241 -5.10 -4.88 -12.12
N TYR A 242 -6.26 -5.06 -11.54
CA TYR A 242 -6.59 -6.00 -10.50
C TYR A 242 -7.34 -7.18 -11.11
N ILE A 243 -6.92 -8.40 -10.81
CA ILE A 243 -7.56 -9.63 -11.26
C ILE A 243 -8.15 -10.31 -10.02
N ASP A 244 -9.47 -10.41 -9.97
CA ASP A 244 -10.18 -11.02 -8.87
C ASP A 244 -10.06 -12.54 -8.89
N TRP A 245 -10.41 -13.19 -7.81
CA TRP A 245 -10.31 -14.63 -7.62
C TRP A 245 -11.00 -15.46 -8.74
N ASP A 246 -12.06 -14.93 -9.34
CA ASP A 246 -12.82 -15.55 -10.44
C ASP A 246 -12.23 -15.28 -11.85
N GLY A 247 -11.17 -14.46 -11.93
CA GLY A 247 -10.52 -14.07 -13.17
C GLY A 247 -11.08 -12.81 -13.84
N ASN A 248 -12.05 -12.15 -13.24
CA ASN A 248 -12.54 -10.85 -13.68
C ASN A 248 -11.48 -9.76 -13.46
N ILE A 249 -11.41 -8.79 -14.36
CA ILE A 249 -10.38 -7.75 -14.37
C ILE A 249 -11.03 -6.39 -14.08
N TYR A 250 -10.50 -5.71 -13.07
CA TYR A 250 -10.93 -4.37 -12.67
C TYR A 250 -9.75 -3.39 -12.71
N PRO A 251 -9.99 -2.07 -12.83
CA PRO A 251 -8.92 -1.07 -12.92
C PRO A 251 -8.10 -0.93 -11.63
N CYS A 252 -8.69 -1.22 -10.47
CA CYS A 252 -8.07 -1.19 -9.14
C CYS A 252 -8.84 -2.10 -8.19
N ILE A 253 -8.19 -2.53 -7.10
CA ILE A 253 -8.81 -3.34 -6.04
C ILE A 253 -10.08 -2.70 -5.45
N GLN A 254 -10.14 -1.38 -5.38
CA GLN A 254 -11.29 -0.63 -4.85
C GLN A 254 -12.56 -0.75 -5.72
N PHE A 255 -12.43 -1.27 -6.94
CA PHE A 255 -13.55 -1.52 -7.86
C PHE A 255 -13.90 -3.02 -7.97
N GLY A 256 -13.24 -3.88 -7.19
CA GLY A 256 -13.50 -5.31 -7.21
C GLY A 256 -14.98 -5.63 -6.97
N GLY A 257 -15.60 -6.38 -7.87
CA GLY A 257 -17.01 -6.76 -7.81
C GLY A 257 -18.01 -5.68 -8.26
N VAL A 258 -17.54 -4.49 -8.66
CA VAL A 258 -18.42 -3.44 -9.20
C VAL A 258 -18.54 -3.60 -10.72
N GLU A 259 -19.69 -4.07 -11.20
CA GLU A 259 -19.90 -4.47 -12.60
C GLU A 259 -19.61 -3.34 -13.61
N ASP A 260 -19.95 -2.10 -13.29
CA ASP A 260 -19.72 -0.93 -14.13
C ASP A 260 -18.22 -0.70 -14.41
N TYR A 261 -17.33 -1.18 -13.54
CA TYR A 261 -15.89 -1.06 -13.66
C TYR A 261 -15.19 -2.36 -14.10
N LEU A 262 -15.96 -3.38 -14.51
CA LEU A 262 -15.39 -4.59 -15.12
C LEU A 262 -14.78 -4.25 -16.47
N ILE A 263 -13.45 -4.41 -16.61
CA ILE A 263 -12.69 -4.08 -17.83
C ILE A 263 -12.21 -5.31 -18.60
N GLY A 264 -12.67 -6.49 -18.26
CA GLY A 264 -12.33 -7.73 -18.96
C GLY A 264 -12.23 -8.94 -18.05
N SER A 265 -11.65 -10.01 -18.58
CA SER A 265 -11.37 -11.23 -17.82
C SER A 265 -10.11 -11.92 -18.35
N VAL A 266 -9.53 -12.82 -17.55
CA VAL A 266 -8.37 -13.64 -17.97
C VAL A 266 -8.68 -14.56 -19.17
N ARG A 267 -9.96 -14.73 -19.49
CA ARG A 267 -10.41 -15.54 -20.63
C ARG A 267 -10.58 -14.74 -21.91
N SER A 268 -11.13 -13.52 -21.80
CA SER A 268 -11.42 -12.63 -22.94
C SER A 268 -10.33 -11.59 -23.19
N GLY A 269 -9.41 -11.41 -22.25
CA GLY A 269 -8.46 -10.29 -22.25
C GLY A 269 -9.08 -9.01 -21.71
N ILE A 270 -8.32 -7.92 -21.79
CA ILE A 270 -8.76 -6.58 -21.38
C ILE A 270 -9.57 -5.94 -22.51
N ASP A 271 -10.75 -5.43 -22.17
CA ASP A 271 -11.53 -4.54 -23.06
C ASP A 271 -10.89 -3.15 -23.04
N GLU A 272 -10.10 -2.86 -24.08
CA GLU A 272 -9.35 -1.62 -24.20
C GLU A 272 -10.25 -0.38 -24.21
N ALA A 273 -11.43 -0.46 -24.82
CA ALA A 273 -12.37 0.65 -24.91
C ALA A 273 -12.97 0.97 -23.53
N ARG A 274 -13.39 -0.06 -22.77
CA ARG A 274 -13.89 0.10 -21.40
C ARG A 274 -12.78 0.62 -20.47
N ARG A 275 -11.59 0.02 -20.54
CA ARG A 275 -10.44 0.46 -19.75
C ARG A 275 -10.12 1.93 -20.00
N ASP A 276 -10.09 2.35 -21.26
CA ASP A 276 -9.78 3.72 -21.64
C ASP A 276 -10.87 4.70 -21.20
N ALA A 277 -12.14 4.32 -21.27
CA ALA A 277 -13.26 5.12 -20.77
C ALA A 277 -13.13 5.35 -19.25
N VAL A 278 -12.84 4.31 -18.44
CA VAL A 278 -12.61 4.42 -17.01
C VAL A 278 -11.38 5.29 -16.71
N TYR A 279 -10.29 5.11 -17.45
CA TYR A 279 -9.10 5.94 -17.32
C TYR A 279 -9.40 7.41 -17.59
N GLN A 280 -10.10 7.75 -18.69
CA GLN A 280 -10.47 9.13 -18.99
C GLN A 280 -11.36 9.74 -17.91
N SER A 281 -12.31 8.96 -17.37
CA SER A 281 -13.14 9.42 -16.24
C SER A 281 -12.31 9.73 -14.98
N SER A 282 -11.25 8.95 -14.73
CA SER A 282 -10.34 9.15 -13.59
C SER A 282 -9.47 10.41 -13.68
N LEU A 283 -9.37 11.03 -14.86
CA LEU A 283 -8.59 12.24 -15.06
C LEU A 283 -9.34 13.51 -14.65
N LYS A 284 -10.64 13.43 -14.43
CA LYS A 284 -11.45 14.55 -13.91
C LYS A 284 -10.96 14.89 -12.51
N LYS A 285 -10.80 16.19 -12.24
CA LYS A 285 -10.33 16.69 -10.97
C LYS A 285 -11.44 17.41 -10.23
N PRO A 286 -11.48 17.33 -8.89
CA PRO A 286 -12.42 18.13 -8.10
C PRO A 286 -12.24 19.62 -8.37
N ALA A 287 -13.33 20.35 -8.59
CA ALA A 287 -13.28 21.77 -8.90
C ALA A 287 -12.59 22.59 -7.80
N PHE A 288 -12.80 22.26 -6.53
CA PHE A 288 -12.17 22.97 -5.42
C PHE A 288 -10.66 22.72 -5.29
N CYS A 289 -10.10 21.74 -6.00
CA CYS A 289 -8.65 21.55 -6.09
C CYS A 289 -7.98 22.49 -7.10
N GLU A 290 -8.77 23.20 -7.92
CA GLU A 290 -8.25 24.23 -8.83
C GLU A 290 -7.71 25.40 -7.99
N GLY A 291 -6.45 25.78 -8.23
CA GLY A 291 -5.78 26.84 -7.45
C GLY A 291 -5.28 26.45 -6.06
N CYS A 292 -5.44 25.19 -5.63
CA CYS A 292 -4.89 24.73 -4.36
C CYS A 292 -3.36 24.69 -4.41
N ALA A 293 -2.70 25.44 -3.51
CA ALA A 293 -1.24 25.53 -3.43
C ALA A 293 -0.56 24.17 -3.10
N MET A 294 -1.30 23.22 -2.52
CA MET A 294 -0.78 21.89 -2.15
C MET A 294 -0.98 20.83 -3.25
N ARG A 295 -1.62 21.18 -4.36
CA ARG A 295 -2.07 20.23 -5.40
C ARG A 295 -0.96 19.33 -5.91
N GLU A 296 0.22 19.89 -6.22
CA GLU A 296 1.34 19.12 -6.79
C GLU A 296 1.96 18.10 -5.82
N ARG A 297 1.65 18.24 -4.55
CA ARG A 297 2.13 17.36 -3.46
C ARG A 297 1.05 16.47 -2.90
N CYS A 298 -0.19 16.64 -3.35
CA CYS A 298 -1.36 15.92 -2.86
C CYS A 298 -1.58 14.65 -3.67
N VAL A 299 -2.10 13.58 -3.03
CA VAL A 299 -2.49 12.33 -3.69
C VAL A 299 -4.01 12.21 -3.87
N ASN A 300 -4.76 13.28 -3.65
CA ASN A 300 -6.22 13.31 -3.78
C ASN A 300 -6.73 13.14 -5.22
N ASP A 301 -5.84 12.91 -6.17
CA ASP A 301 -6.17 12.47 -7.52
C ASP A 301 -6.27 10.94 -7.65
N CYS A 302 -6.28 10.21 -6.54
CA CYS A 302 -6.56 8.79 -6.50
C CYS A 302 -8.04 8.51 -6.71
N ALA A 303 -8.45 8.33 -7.96
CA ALA A 303 -9.85 8.17 -8.35
C ALA A 303 -10.56 6.99 -7.65
N CYS A 304 -9.85 5.89 -7.40
CA CYS A 304 -10.44 4.76 -6.70
C CYS A 304 -10.71 5.04 -5.21
N LEU A 305 -9.86 5.80 -4.55
CA LEU A 305 -10.09 6.21 -3.16
C LEU A 305 -11.24 7.22 -3.07
N ASN A 306 -11.29 8.17 -4.01
CA ASN A 306 -12.39 9.12 -4.14
C ASN A 306 -13.73 8.39 -4.35
N PHE A 307 -13.76 7.43 -5.29
CA PHE A 307 -14.96 6.61 -5.51
C PHE A 307 -15.38 5.85 -4.27
N GLN A 308 -14.46 5.25 -3.54
CA GLN A 308 -14.76 4.52 -2.31
C GLN A 308 -15.40 5.41 -1.24
N GLN A 309 -14.91 6.65 -1.11
CA GLN A 309 -15.38 7.59 -0.07
C GLN A 309 -16.62 8.37 -0.46
N CYS A 310 -16.71 8.78 -1.72
CA CYS A 310 -17.71 9.74 -2.19
C CYS A 310 -18.68 9.14 -3.22
N GLY A 311 -18.44 7.91 -3.72
CA GLY A 311 -19.23 7.32 -4.82
C GLY A 311 -18.89 7.91 -6.20
N ASP A 312 -17.98 8.87 -6.29
CA ASP A 312 -17.55 9.53 -7.54
C ASP A 312 -16.03 9.66 -7.57
N MET A 313 -15.43 9.33 -8.71
CA MET A 313 -13.98 9.41 -8.91
C MET A 313 -13.43 10.85 -8.90
N SER A 314 -14.26 11.84 -9.18
CA SER A 314 -13.90 13.26 -9.23
C SER A 314 -14.19 14.03 -7.93
N GLU A 315 -14.75 13.38 -6.92
CA GLU A 315 -15.03 13.96 -5.61
C GLU A 315 -13.97 13.56 -4.59
N VAL A 316 -13.63 14.46 -3.67
CA VAL A 316 -12.66 14.20 -2.59
C VAL A 316 -13.31 14.49 -1.25
N SER A 317 -13.23 13.56 -0.31
CA SER A 317 -13.77 13.76 1.03
C SER A 317 -12.98 14.82 1.82
N GLY A 318 -13.65 15.47 2.78
CA GLY A 318 -13.03 16.43 3.69
C GLY A 318 -11.90 15.81 4.50
N GLU A 319 -12.10 14.59 4.97
CA GLU A 319 -11.15 13.81 5.77
C GLU A 319 -9.87 13.51 4.98
N GLN A 320 -10.00 13.08 3.73
CA GLN A 320 -8.85 12.84 2.87
C GLN A 320 -8.09 14.13 2.57
N CYS A 321 -8.81 15.24 2.35
CA CYS A 321 -8.20 16.55 2.16
C CYS A 321 -7.45 17.00 3.42
N ALA A 322 -8.06 16.86 4.61
CA ALA A 322 -7.42 17.19 5.89
C ALA A 322 -6.16 16.34 6.11
N TYR A 323 -6.25 15.04 5.90
CA TYR A 323 -5.10 14.13 6.02
C TYR A 323 -3.93 14.52 5.11
N GLN A 324 -4.18 14.84 3.84
CA GLN A 324 -3.12 15.27 2.92
C GLN A 324 -2.47 16.59 3.37
N ARG A 325 -3.26 17.54 3.89
CA ARG A 325 -2.74 18.81 4.44
C ARG A 325 -1.84 18.55 5.65
N ILE A 326 -2.26 17.68 6.56
CA ILE A 326 -1.46 17.27 7.72
C ILE A 326 -0.14 16.68 7.26
N LEU A 327 -0.16 15.69 6.34
CA LEU A 327 1.05 15.06 5.84
C LEU A 327 2.04 16.05 5.22
N ILE A 328 1.54 17.01 4.42
CA ILE A 328 2.39 18.03 3.77
C ILE A 328 3.01 18.94 4.82
N THR A 329 2.22 19.44 5.77
CA THR A 329 2.70 20.35 6.82
C THR A 329 3.75 19.68 7.69
N ARG A 330 3.48 18.46 8.20
CA ARG A 330 4.39 17.73 9.07
C ARG A 330 5.67 17.26 8.36
N ALA A 331 5.56 16.91 7.07
CA ALA A 331 6.74 16.62 6.25
C ALA A 331 7.66 17.84 6.07
N ASP A 332 7.08 19.05 5.91
CA ASP A 332 7.85 20.29 5.80
C ASP A 332 8.55 20.67 7.11
N GLU A 333 7.89 20.46 8.24
CA GLU A 333 8.50 20.67 9.57
C GLU A 333 9.69 19.72 9.77
N MET A 334 9.50 18.41 9.56
CA MET A 334 10.57 17.42 9.61
C MET A 334 11.72 17.73 8.66
N ALA A 335 11.42 18.13 7.42
CA ALA A 335 12.46 18.45 6.42
C ALA A 335 13.31 19.64 6.85
N ARG A 336 12.70 20.70 7.43
CA ARG A 336 13.44 21.87 7.97
C ARG A 336 14.37 21.48 9.12
N GLU A 337 13.93 20.63 10.03
CA GLU A 337 14.77 20.12 11.11
C GLU A 337 15.95 19.29 10.60
N MET A 338 15.69 18.38 9.66
CA MET A 338 16.74 17.54 9.06
C MET A 338 17.77 18.39 8.30
N LEU A 339 17.31 19.38 7.52
CA LEU A 339 18.17 20.30 6.77
C LEU A 339 19.03 21.12 7.71
N SER A 340 18.46 21.67 8.79
CA SER A 340 19.18 22.44 9.79
C SER A 340 20.20 21.60 10.57
N ALA A 341 19.93 20.31 10.74
CA ALA A 341 20.81 19.42 11.49
C ALA A 341 22.04 18.94 10.68
N ASP A 342 21.86 18.62 9.40
CA ASP A 342 22.91 18.15 8.50
C ASP A 342 22.50 18.39 7.05
N GLU A 343 22.84 19.57 6.53
CA GLU A 343 22.50 20.00 5.17
C GLU A 343 23.07 19.04 4.11
N LYS A 344 24.31 18.60 4.29
CA LYS A 344 24.97 17.71 3.32
C LYS A 344 24.21 16.37 3.21
N ARG A 345 23.94 15.72 4.35
CA ARG A 345 23.21 14.45 4.39
C ARG A 345 21.78 14.60 3.88
N PHE A 346 21.12 15.74 4.16
CA PHE A 346 19.79 16.04 3.62
C PHE A 346 19.85 16.14 2.10
N CYS A 347 20.81 16.89 1.55
CA CYS A 347 21.01 17.02 0.11
C CYS A 347 21.32 15.67 -0.55
N ASP A 348 22.19 14.87 0.04
CA ASP A 348 22.51 13.52 -0.45
C ASP A 348 21.25 12.64 -0.51
N ARG A 349 20.36 12.73 0.49
CA ARG A 349 19.14 11.92 0.57
C ARG A 349 18.04 12.39 -0.39
N PHE A 350 17.77 13.69 -0.43
CA PHE A 350 16.56 14.22 -1.06
C PHE A 350 16.82 14.99 -2.36
N ILE A 351 18.06 15.42 -2.63
CA ILE A 351 18.37 16.27 -3.78
C ILE A 351 19.31 15.55 -4.76
N LEU A 352 20.45 15.02 -4.29
CA LEU A 352 21.54 14.55 -5.14
C LEU A 352 21.44 13.09 -5.61
N GLN A 353 20.67 12.22 -4.94
CA GLN A 353 20.49 10.85 -5.42
C GLN A 353 19.76 10.86 -6.76
N SER A 354 20.53 10.75 -7.82
CA SER A 354 20.06 10.40 -9.16
C SER A 354 19.49 8.99 -9.14
N GLY A 355 18.38 8.80 -9.79
CA GLY A 355 17.58 7.61 -9.86
C GLY A 355 18.25 6.33 -10.32
#